data_2738f3579cccdbfb99181b2d0fc0fffe
#
_entry.id   2738f3579cccdbfb99181b2d0fc0fffe
#
_cell.length_a   1.000
_cell.length_b   1.000
_cell.length_c   1.000
_cell.angle_alpha   90.00
_cell.angle_beta   90.00
_cell.angle_gamma   90.00
#
_symmetry.space_group_name_H-M   'P 1'
#
loop_
_entity.id
_entity.type
_entity.pdbx_description
1 polymer ?
#
loop_
_entity_poly.entity_id
_entity_poly.type
_entity_poly.pdbx_seq_one_letter_code
_entity_poly.pdbx_strand_id
1 'polypeptide(L)'
;MTKRNKLSKTTFALGGLNFVGVGCLACPVSIEESPRKKESMDLTAFTANNKNSTVIKSAVPDVAKSNPCMLGVDEAGRGPVLGPMVYGIAYCPVEFEEDLKRLGFADSKTLTEEKREELVGVMEQHSESLGWMVEVISPTVICNHMLNMSKYSLNAISHDSAISLIKQALNDGVCVTEVYVDTVGPPEKYQAKLQDIFPDIKITVAKKADSTFPIVSAASICAKAASASYLLKDASWLRKLSISRSNCQRLLEIVPSKHGDFRKA
;
A
#
# COMPACT_ATOMS: atom_id res chain seq x y z
N MET A 1 33.43 66.15 -0.16
CA MET A 1 32.15 66.12 0.55
C MET A 1 31.51 64.73 0.30
N THR A 2 31.70 63.85 1.26
CA THR A 2 31.31 62.41 1.16
C THR A 2 30.04 62.21 1.99
N LYS A 3 28.91 61.92 1.33
CA LYS A 3 27.67 61.56 2.04
C LYS A 3 27.70 60.08 2.38
N ARG A 4 27.74 59.78 3.67
CA ARG A 4 27.53 58.42 4.20
C ARG A 4 26.03 58.09 4.22
N ASN A 5 25.58 57.06 3.47
CA ASN A 5 24.28 56.47 3.63
C ASN A 5 24.22 55.61 4.89
N LYS A 6 23.32 55.95 5.81
CA LYS A 6 22.96 55.13 6.96
C LYS A 6 22.05 53.98 6.53
N LEU A 7 22.48 52.75 6.70
CA LEU A 7 21.61 51.57 6.64
C LEU A 7 20.80 51.50 7.94
N SER A 8 19.49 51.47 7.84
CA SER A 8 18.59 51.14 8.95
C SER A 8 18.41 49.63 9.04
N LYS A 9 18.69 49.09 10.23
CA LYS A 9 18.42 47.67 10.56
C LYS A 9 17.01 47.61 11.13
N THR A 10 16.12 46.90 10.47
CA THR A 10 14.81 46.59 11.02
C THR A 10 14.79 45.13 11.42
N THR A 11 14.57 44.85 12.71
CA THR A 11 14.48 43.50 13.27
C THR A 11 13.00 43.12 13.37
N PHE A 12 12.63 42.04 12.71
CA PHE A 12 11.32 41.40 12.92
C PHE A 12 11.53 40.10 13.70
N ALA A 13 10.88 39.99 14.84
CA ALA A 13 10.85 38.77 15.65
C ALA A 13 9.55 38.01 15.36
N LEU A 14 9.65 36.85 14.77
CA LEU A 14 8.59 35.85 14.71
C LEU A 14 9.21 34.48 15.05
N GLY A 15 8.87 34.00 16.26
CA GLY A 15 9.05 32.59 16.62
C GLY A 15 10.49 32.05 16.61
N GLY A 16 11.37 32.51 17.48
CA GLY A 16 12.50 31.72 17.97
C GLY A 16 13.74 31.54 17.08
N LEU A 17 13.86 32.22 15.94
CA LEU A 17 15.08 32.20 15.10
C LEU A 17 15.41 33.60 14.60
N ASN A 18 16.59 34.11 15.01
CA ASN A 18 17.13 35.38 14.56
C ASN A 18 17.82 35.23 13.20
N PHE A 19 17.25 35.78 12.14
CA PHE A 19 17.91 35.94 10.84
C PHE A 19 18.31 37.41 10.64
N VAL A 20 19.56 37.67 10.36
CA VAL A 20 20.07 38.97 9.92
C VAL A 20 20.08 38.95 8.38
N GLY A 21 19.07 39.54 7.75
CA GLY A 21 19.00 39.69 6.31
C GLY A 21 19.45 41.06 5.85
N VAL A 22 20.41 41.15 4.93
CA VAL A 22 20.75 42.36 4.17
C VAL A 22 19.82 42.42 2.97
N GLY A 23 18.85 43.35 2.99
CA GLY A 23 17.88 43.49 1.93
C GLY A 23 18.48 44.14 0.68
N CYS A 24 18.47 43.41 -0.43
CA CYS A 24 18.59 43.98 -1.78
C CYS A 24 17.17 44.12 -2.36
N LEU A 25 16.77 45.35 -2.68
CA LEU A 25 15.50 45.65 -3.36
C LEU A 25 15.60 45.20 -4.83
N ALA A 26 14.76 44.25 -5.20
CA ALA A 26 14.42 43.74 -6.54
C ALA A 26 14.84 42.28 -6.81
N CYS A 27 14.32 41.39 -6.00
CA CYS A 27 14.06 40.00 -6.48
C CYS A 27 12.67 39.60 -5.97
N PRO A 28 11.77 39.14 -6.84
CA PRO A 28 10.55 38.52 -6.37
C PRO A 28 10.98 37.19 -5.69
N VAL A 29 10.78 37.08 -4.38
CA VAL A 29 10.90 35.83 -3.65
C VAL A 29 9.80 34.94 -4.21
N SER A 30 10.16 34.06 -5.13
CA SER A 30 9.34 32.90 -5.46
C SER A 30 9.27 32.09 -4.18
N ILE A 31 8.12 32.12 -3.53
CA ILE A 31 7.75 31.16 -2.50
C ILE A 31 7.67 29.84 -3.26
N GLU A 32 8.74 29.04 -3.23
CA GLU A 32 8.64 27.63 -3.56
C GLU A 32 7.66 27.04 -2.55
N GLU A 33 6.44 26.80 -3.03
CA GLU A 33 5.49 25.97 -2.30
C GLU A 33 6.22 24.65 -2.03
N SER A 34 6.41 24.32 -0.76
CA SER A 34 6.89 23.00 -0.35
C SER A 34 6.04 21.96 -1.09
N PRO A 35 6.62 20.90 -1.66
CA PRO A 35 5.86 19.94 -2.43
C PRO A 35 4.73 19.44 -1.55
N ARG A 36 3.48 19.69 -1.99
CA ARG A 36 2.29 19.15 -1.34
C ARG A 36 2.53 17.66 -1.17
N LYS A 37 2.42 17.17 0.06
CA LYS A 37 2.46 15.77 0.42
C LYS A 37 1.48 15.06 -0.54
N LYS A 38 1.99 14.42 -1.60
CA LYS A 38 1.20 13.72 -2.58
C LYS A 38 0.56 12.56 -1.81
N GLU A 39 -0.76 12.55 -1.66
CA GLU A 39 -1.44 11.44 -0.98
C GLU A 39 -1.14 10.16 -1.76
N SER A 40 -0.35 9.28 -1.16
CA SER A 40 0.24 8.12 -1.82
C SER A 40 -0.78 7.10 -2.35
N MET A 41 -1.96 7.03 -1.72
CA MET A 41 -3.05 6.14 -2.13
C MET A 41 -4.38 6.87 -2.07
N ASP A 42 -4.86 7.37 -3.21
CA ASP A 42 -6.16 8.05 -3.26
C ASP A 42 -7.32 7.07 -3.39
N LEU A 43 -8.01 6.84 -2.28
CA LEU A 43 -9.22 6.01 -2.18
C LEU A 43 -10.52 6.83 -2.29
N THR A 44 -10.45 8.11 -2.65
CA THR A 44 -11.61 9.02 -2.67
C THR A 44 -12.72 8.50 -3.60
N ALA A 45 -12.35 8.02 -4.77
CA ALA A 45 -13.32 7.46 -5.74
C ALA A 45 -14.00 6.19 -5.18
N PHE A 46 -13.27 5.30 -4.52
CA PHE A 46 -13.82 4.10 -3.89
C PHE A 46 -14.72 4.45 -2.69
N THR A 47 -14.30 5.41 -1.86
CA THR A 47 -15.09 5.86 -0.71
C THR A 47 -16.41 6.51 -1.12
N ALA A 48 -16.42 7.24 -2.24
CA ALA A 48 -17.63 7.84 -2.81
C ALA A 48 -18.61 6.79 -3.37
N ASN A 49 -18.10 5.69 -3.93
CA ASN A 49 -18.91 4.60 -4.47
C ASN A 49 -18.27 3.22 -4.19
N ASN A 50 -18.51 2.70 -2.99
CA ASN A 50 -17.99 1.42 -2.52
C ASN A 50 -18.79 0.18 -2.98
N LYS A 51 -19.66 0.32 -3.97
CA LYS A 51 -20.43 -0.83 -4.51
C LYS A 51 -19.59 -1.72 -5.41
N ASN A 52 -18.60 -1.15 -6.09
CA ASN A 52 -17.72 -1.86 -7.01
C ASN A 52 -16.30 -1.94 -6.46
N SER A 53 -15.56 -2.98 -6.84
CA SER A 53 -14.12 -3.07 -6.57
C SER A 53 -13.36 -2.06 -7.43
N THR A 54 -12.20 -1.61 -6.94
CA THR A 54 -11.37 -0.60 -7.61
C THR A 54 -9.90 -1.01 -7.52
N VAL A 55 -9.16 -0.80 -8.62
CA VAL A 55 -7.71 -0.98 -8.66
C VAL A 55 -7.03 0.38 -8.60
N ILE A 56 -6.03 0.50 -7.74
CA ILE A 56 -5.16 1.67 -7.61
C ILE A 56 -3.73 1.20 -7.83
N LYS A 57 -2.95 1.95 -8.59
CA LYS A 57 -1.60 1.56 -8.94
C LYS A 57 -0.65 2.75 -9.05
N SER A 58 0.63 2.50 -8.79
CA SER A 58 1.70 3.43 -9.13
C SER A 58 1.91 3.51 -10.64
N ALA A 59 2.69 4.50 -11.09
CA ALA A 59 3.27 4.44 -12.42
C ALA A 59 4.20 3.20 -12.52
N VAL A 60 4.25 2.59 -13.71
CA VAL A 60 5.17 1.46 -13.95
C VAL A 60 6.58 2.02 -14.16
N PRO A 61 7.55 1.61 -13.32
CA PRO A 61 8.95 1.99 -13.52
C PRO A 61 9.47 1.54 -14.88
N ASP A 62 10.21 2.38 -15.59
CA ASP A 62 10.74 2.01 -16.91
C ASP A 62 11.75 0.85 -16.82
N VAL A 63 12.49 0.76 -15.72
CA VAL A 63 13.40 -0.36 -15.45
C VAL A 63 12.65 -1.69 -15.32
N ALA A 64 11.40 -1.67 -14.86
CA ALA A 64 10.58 -2.88 -14.71
C ALA A 64 10.02 -3.40 -16.03
N LYS A 65 10.05 -2.59 -17.10
CA LYS A 65 9.65 -3.00 -18.45
C LYS A 65 10.75 -3.71 -19.21
N SER A 66 12.02 -3.43 -18.86
CA SER A 66 13.18 -3.92 -19.60
C SER A 66 13.99 -5.00 -18.86
N ASN A 67 13.87 -5.05 -17.53
CA ASN A 67 14.63 -5.97 -16.69
C ASN A 67 13.73 -7.06 -16.11
N PRO A 68 14.26 -8.29 -15.89
CA PRO A 68 13.55 -9.35 -15.19
C PRO A 68 13.11 -8.87 -13.80
N CYS A 69 11.81 -9.01 -13.49
CA CYS A 69 11.23 -8.55 -12.24
C CYS A 69 10.70 -9.69 -11.39
N MET A 70 10.86 -9.52 -10.07
CA MET A 70 10.13 -10.27 -9.06
C MET A 70 8.84 -9.53 -8.70
N LEU A 71 7.78 -10.28 -8.39
CA LEU A 71 6.49 -9.75 -7.97
C LEU A 71 6.03 -10.47 -6.71
N GLY A 72 5.66 -9.72 -5.68
CA GLY A 72 5.07 -10.23 -4.44
C GLY A 72 3.56 -9.99 -4.40
N VAL A 73 2.82 -10.91 -3.79
CA VAL A 73 1.36 -10.82 -3.60
C VAL A 73 1.02 -11.10 -2.15
N ASP A 74 0.22 -10.24 -1.53
CA ASP A 74 -0.37 -10.47 -0.20
C ASP A 74 -1.73 -9.79 -0.08
N GLU A 75 -2.47 -10.07 0.99
CA GLU A 75 -3.78 -9.48 1.25
C GLU A 75 -3.89 -8.82 2.64
N ALA A 76 -4.84 -7.89 2.75
CA ALA A 76 -5.30 -7.32 4.01
C ALA A 76 -6.83 -7.35 4.09
N GLY A 77 -7.36 -7.30 5.32
CA GLY A 77 -8.82 -7.23 5.52
C GLY A 77 -9.57 -8.52 5.23
N ARG A 78 -8.88 -9.65 5.09
CA ARG A 78 -9.53 -10.94 4.93
C ARG A 78 -9.99 -11.50 6.27
N GLY A 79 -11.30 -11.56 6.46
CA GLY A 79 -11.93 -12.16 7.65
C GLY A 79 -12.80 -11.24 8.48
N PRO A 80 -12.45 -9.98 8.76
CA PRO A 80 -13.34 -9.10 9.51
C PRO A 80 -14.61 -8.80 8.72
N VAL A 81 -15.71 -8.72 9.46
CA VAL A 81 -17.06 -8.45 8.91
C VAL A 81 -17.19 -7.01 8.39
N LEU A 82 -16.25 -6.14 8.76
CA LEU A 82 -16.30 -4.70 8.49
C LEU A 82 -15.12 -4.29 7.62
N GLY A 83 -15.40 -3.80 6.42
CA GLY A 83 -14.43 -3.23 5.49
C GLY A 83 -14.17 -4.08 4.25
N PRO A 84 -13.45 -3.52 3.29
CA PRO A 84 -13.06 -4.21 2.07
C PRO A 84 -11.96 -5.24 2.34
N MET A 85 -11.89 -6.25 1.50
CA MET A 85 -10.70 -7.08 1.37
C MET A 85 -9.78 -6.43 0.33
N VAL A 86 -8.50 -6.27 0.66
CA VAL A 86 -7.53 -5.61 -0.21
C VAL A 86 -6.45 -6.61 -0.61
N TYR A 87 -6.29 -6.83 -1.89
CA TYR A 87 -5.14 -7.53 -2.46
C TYR A 87 -4.11 -6.52 -2.92
N GLY A 88 -2.85 -6.75 -2.57
CA GLY A 88 -1.73 -5.92 -2.97
C GLY A 88 -0.68 -6.71 -3.71
N ILE A 89 -0.09 -6.09 -4.72
CA ILE A 89 1.15 -6.53 -5.35
C ILE A 89 2.21 -5.44 -5.27
N ALA A 90 3.45 -5.87 -5.16
CA ALA A 90 4.61 -5.02 -5.38
C ALA A 90 5.57 -5.74 -6.33
N TYR A 91 6.29 -4.99 -7.15
CA TYR A 91 7.23 -5.57 -8.11
C TYR A 91 8.45 -4.65 -8.31
N CYS A 92 9.60 -5.27 -8.50
CA CYS A 92 10.87 -4.58 -8.77
C CYS A 92 11.80 -5.50 -9.57
N PRO A 93 12.86 -4.98 -10.22
CA PRO A 93 13.90 -5.81 -10.80
C PRO A 93 14.49 -6.79 -9.77
N VAL A 94 14.83 -8.00 -10.21
CA VAL A 94 15.42 -9.05 -9.34
C VAL A 94 16.72 -8.54 -8.68
N GLU A 95 17.49 -7.72 -9.39
CA GLU A 95 18.73 -7.11 -8.87
C GLU A 95 18.48 -6.17 -7.67
N PHE A 96 17.27 -5.64 -7.53
CA PHE A 96 16.88 -4.73 -6.45
C PHE A 96 16.54 -5.45 -5.12
N GLU A 97 16.60 -6.78 -5.06
CA GLU A 97 16.22 -7.55 -3.88
C GLU A 97 17.01 -7.17 -2.62
N GLU A 98 18.33 -7.00 -2.76
CA GLU A 98 19.19 -6.64 -1.61
C GLU A 98 18.90 -5.21 -1.10
N ASP A 99 18.62 -4.28 -2.00
CA ASP A 99 18.22 -2.92 -1.61
C ASP A 99 16.85 -2.93 -0.94
N LEU A 100 15.91 -3.73 -1.41
CA LEU A 100 14.60 -3.92 -0.78
C LEU A 100 14.73 -4.43 0.66
N LYS A 101 15.67 -5.35 0.94
CA LYS A 101 15.99 -5.81 2.30
C LYS A 101 16.54 -4.67 3.16
N ARG A 102 17.45 -3.85 2.62
CA ARG A 102 18.06 -2.70 3.33
C ARG A 102 17.05 -1.61 3.66
N LEU A 103 16.04 -1.42 2.82
CA LEU A 103 14.97 -0.45 3.04
C LEU A 103 14.03 -0.81 4.20
N GLY A 104 14.17 -2.02 4.76
CA GLY A 104 13.46 -2.44 5.96
C GLY A 104 12.10 -3.08 5.69
N PHE A 105 11.87 -3.57 4.49
CA PHE A 105 10.72 -4.42 4.16
C PHE A 105 10.93 -5.80 4.78
N ALA A 106 10.65 -5.87 6.09
CA ALA A 106 10.69 -7.08 6.90
C ALA A 106 9.26 -7.54 7.22
N ASP A 107 9.11 -8.46 8.17
CA ASP A 107 7.80 -8.98 8.61
C ASP A 107 6.82 -7.83 8.94
N SER A 108 5.86 -7.64 8.05
CA SER A 108 4.86 -6.56 8.13
C SER A 108 3.95 -6.65 9.37
N LYS A 109 3.93 -7.79 10.06
CA LYS A 109 3.13 -8.00 11.29
C LYS A 109 3.80 -7.42 12.52
N THR A 110 5.13 -7.26 12.50
CA THR A 110 5.90 -6.65 13.59
C THR A 110 5.95 -5.12 13.49
N LEU A 111 5.51 -4.55 12.35
CA LEU A 111 5.57 -3.12 12.08
C LEU A 111 4.36 -2.39 12.69
N THR A 112 4.63 -1.25 13.33
CA THR A 112 3.58 -0.32 13.76
C THR A 112 2.88 0.33 12.55
N GLU A 113 1.73 0.98 12.78
CA GLU A 113 1.02 1.69 11.71
C GLU A 113 1.86 2.82 11.14
N GLU A 114 2.50 3.61 12.01
CA GLU A 114 3.38 4.71 11.63
C GLU A 114 4.56 4.22 10.76
N LYS A 115 5.13 3.06 11.12
CA LYS A 115 6.23 2.49 10.33
C LYS A 115 5.78 1.99 8.97
N ARG A 116 4.55 1.48 8.86
CA ARG A 116 3.97 1.11 7.56
C ARG A 116 3.73 2.33 6.67
N GLU A 117 3.22 3.43 7.23
CA GLU A 117 3.05 4.70 6.49
C GLU A 117 4.41 5.26 6.02
N GLU A 118 5.43 5.20 6.88
CA GLU A 118 6.80 5.58 6.51
C GLU A 118 7.31 4.73 5.33
N LEU A 119 7.10 3.41 5.36
CA LEU A 119 7.54 2.50 4.29
C LEU A 119 6.78 2.71 2.98
N VAL A 120 5.49 3.11 3.02
CA VAL A 120 4.79 3.55 1.81
C VAL A 120 5.47 4.80 1.22
N GLY A 121 5.86 5.75 2.06
CA GLY A 121 6.64 6.90 1.61
C GLY A 121 8.00 6.52 1.01
N VAL A 122 8.67 5.50 1.57
CA VAL A 122 9.91 4.94 1.00
C VAL A 122 9.66 4.32 -0.38
N MET A 123 8.55 3.59 -0.57
CA MET A 123 8.19 3.04 -1.90
C MET A 123 8.01 4.13 -2.94
N GLU A 124 7.43 5.27 -2.56
CA GLU A 124 7.27 6.42 -3.46
C GLU A 124 8.60 7.08 -3.83
N GLN A 125 9.52 7.17 -2.87
CA GLN A 125 10.87 7.68 -3.12
C GLN A 125 11.65 6.79 -4.09
N HIS A 126 11.36 5.48 -4.11
CA HIS A 126 11.96 4.50 -5.01
C HIS A 126 11.06 4.12 -6.19
N SER A 127 10.15 5.02 -6.58
CA SER A 127 9.20 4.80 -7.69
C SER A 127 9.88 4.56 -9.06
N GLU A 128 11.17 4.83 -9.19
CA GLU A 128 11.96 4.50 -10.37
C GLU A 128 12.32 3.01 -10.48
N SER A 129 12.27 2.26 -9.36
CA SER A 129 12.63 0.83 -9.31
C SER A 129 11.53 -0.05 -8.74
N LEU A 130 10.67 0.50 -7.90
CA LEU A 130 9.64 -0.24 -7.18
C LEU A 130 8.25 0.23 -7.59
N GLY A 131 7.46 -0.67 -8.19
CA GLY A 131 6.06 -0.44 -8.53
C GLY A 131 5.12 -1.22 -7.61
N TRP A 132 3.88 -0.77 -7.51
CA TRP A 132 2.85 -1.42 -6.71
C TRP A 132 1.46 -1.28 -7.34
N MET A 133 0.58 -2.21 -7.00
CA MET A 133 -0.85 -2.17 -7.33
C MET A 133 -1.66 -2.73 -6.17
N VAL A 134 -2.85 -2.18 -5.92
CA VAL A 134 -3.80 -2.73 -4.95
C VAL A 134 -5.18 -2.81 -5.56
N GLU A 135 -5.88 -3.91 -5.32
CA GLU A 135 -7.29 -4.08 -5.62
C GLU A 135 -8.08 -4.03 -4.31
N VAL A 136 -8.94 -3.03 -4.20
CA VAL A 136 -9.86 -2.86 -3.06
C VAL A 136 -11.18 -3.52 -3.42
N ILE A 137 -11.43 -4.71 -2.85
CA ILE A 137 -12.61 -5.52 -3.15
C ILE A 137 -13.75 -5.08 -2.25
N SER A 138 -14.83 -4.58 -2.87
CA SER A 138 -15.99 -4.09 -2.15
C SER A 138 -16.66 -5.18 -1.31
N PRO A 139 -17.07 -4.87 -0.07
CA PRO A 139 -17.90 -5.77 0.74
C PRO A 139 -19.18 -6.19 0.02
N THR A 140 -19.77 -5.30 -0.78
CA THR A 140 -20.97 -5.60 -1.60
C THR A 140 -20.67 -6.69 -2.64
N VAL A 141 -19.53 -6.60 -3.31
CA VAL A 141 -19.08 -7.61 -4.29
C VAL A 141 -18.85 -8.94 -3.60
N ILE A 142 -18.18 -8.96 -2.44
CA ILE A 142 -17.95 -10.17 -1.66
C ILE A 142 -19.28 -10.82 -1.26
N CYS A 143 -20.20 -10.03 -0.68
CA CYS A 143 -21.52 -10.54 -0.27
C CYS A 143 -22.29 -11.11 -1.45
N ASN A 144 -22.35 -10.41 -2.57
CA ASN A 144 -23.06 -10.86 -3.77
C ASN A 144 -22.50 -12.20 -4.28
N HIS A 145 -21.19 -12.35 -4.34
CA HIS A 145 -20.56 -13.60 -4.75
C HIS A 145 -20.83 -14.76 -3.78
N MET A 146 -20.76 -14.50 -2.47
CA MET A 146 -20.96 -15.53 -1.45
C MET A 146 -22.42 -15.94 -1.29
N LEU A 147 -23.37 -15.03 -1.53
CA LEU A 147 -24.81 -15.27 -1.44
C LEU A 147 -25.42 -15.81 -2.75
N ASN A 148 -24.68 -15.79 -3.84
CA ASN A 148 -25.15 -16.28 -5.13
C ASN A 148 -25.37 -17.81 -5.09
N MET A 149 -26.33 -18.31 -5.86
CA MET A 149 -26.68 -19.74 -5.93
C MET A 149 -25.49 -20.61 -6.33
N SER A 150 -24.53 -20.11 -7.07
CA SER A 150 -23.29 -20.79 -7.47
C SER A 150 -22.15 -20.73 -6.43
N LYS A 151 -22.46 -20.56 -5.15
CA LYS A 151 -21.52 -20.60 -3.99
C LYS A 151 -20.06 -20.28 -4.34
N TYR A 152 -19.77 -19.04 -4.69
CA TYR A 152 -18.42 -18.60 -4.98
C TYR A 152 -17.70 -18.33 -3.66
N SER A 153 -16.67 -19.13 -3.36
CA SER A 153 -16.02 -19.07 -2.05
C SER A 153 -15.11 -17.82 -1.92
N LEU A 154 -14.92 -17.37 -0.68
CA LEU A 154 -13.97 -16.28 -0.41
C LEU A 154 -12.54 -16.62 -0.91
N ASN A 155 -12.15 -17.90 -0.89
CA ASN A 155 -10.87 -18.34 -1.46
C ASN A 155 -10.82 -18.13 -2.98
N ALA A 156 -11.94 -18.39 -3.67
CA ALA A 156 -11.99 -18.17 -5.11
C ALA A 156 -11.86 -16.68 -5.45
N ILE A 157 -12.59 -15.80 -4.74
CA ILE A 157 -12.45 -14.34 -4.88
C ILE A 157 -11.00 -13.91 -4.66
N SER A 158 -10.36 -14.45 -3.62
CA SER A 158 -8.96 -14.18 -3.29
C SER A 158 -7.99 -14.58 -4.42
N HIS A 159 -8.15 -15.79 -4.94
CA HIS A 159 -7.31 -16.29 -6.03
C HIS A 159 -7.51 -15.49 -7.32
N ASP A 160 -8.75 -15.13 -7.62
CA ASP A 160 -9.05 -14.38 -8.84
C ASP A 160 -8.53 -12.95 -8.79
N SER A 161 -8.56 -12.30 -7.60
CA SER A 161 -7.95 -10.99 -7.40
C SER A 161 -6.43 -11.04 -7.61
N ALA A 162 -5.75 -12.02 -7.01
CA ALA A 162 -4.31 -12.19 -7.21
C ALA A 162 -3.95 -12.45 -8.68
N ILE A 163 -4.71 -13.33 -9.36
CA ILE A 163 -4.53 -13.62 -10.79
C ILE A 163 -4.79 -12.36 -11.63
N SER A 164 -5.82 -11.59 -11.31
CA SER A 164 -6.16 -10.35 -12.01
C SER A 164 -5.04 -9.33 -11.91
N LEU A 165 -4.48 -9.13 -10.69
CA LEU A 165 -3.39 -8.19 -10.48
C LEU A 165 -2.10 -8.60 -11.20
N ILE A 166 -1.75 -9.90 -11.19
CA ILE A 166 -0.58 -10.40 -11.93
C ILE A 166 -0.78 -10.16 -13.44
N LYS A 167 -1.95 -10.50 -13.99
CA LYS A 167 -2.28 -10.25 -15.40
C LYS A 167 -2.22 -8.76 -15.75
N GLN A 168 -2.66 -7.90 -14.85
CA GLN A 168 -2.64 -6.46 -15.07
C GLN A 168 -1.20 -5.94 -15.09
N ALA A 169 -0.31 -6.41 -14.20
CA ALA A 169 1.10 -6.06 -14.22
C ALA A 169 1.76 -6.46 -15.56
N LEU A 170 1.48 -7.68 -16.05
CA LEU A 170 1.96 -8.15 -17.36
C LEU A 170 1.42 -7.29 -18.51
N ASN A 171 0.13 -6.95 -18.49
CA ASN A 171 -0.51 -6.09 -19.50
C ASN A 171 0.03 -4.66 -19.49
N ASP A 172 0.43 -4.16 -18.32
CA ASP A 172 1.09 -2.84 -18.17
C ASP A 172 2.57 -2.86 -18.64
N GLY A 173 3.06 -4.04 -19.08
CA GLY A 173 4.40 -4.20 -19.67
C GLY A 173 5.49 -4.55 -18.66
N VAL A 174 5.16 -4.94 -17.43
CA VAL A 174 6.17 -5.40 -16.44
C VAL A 174 6.75 -6.74 -16.88
N CYS A 175 8.08 -6.86 -16.94
CA CYS A 175 8.79 -8.09 -17.28
C CYS A 175 8.86 -9.04 -16.07
N VAL A 176 7.73 -9.63 -15.69
CA VAL A 176 7.64 -10.51 -14.52
C VAL A 176 8.22 -11.88 -14.86
N THR A 177 9.25 -12.30 -14.12
CA THR A 177 9.89 -13.62 -14.23
C THR A 177 9.65 -14.51 -13.02
N GLU A 178 9.46 -13.91 -11.84
CA GLU A 178 9.23 -14.61 -10.59
C GLU A 178 8.04 -14.01 -9.81
N VAL A 179 7.17 -14.88 -9.28
CA VAL A 179 6.03 -14.46 -8.46
C VAL A 179 6.07 -15.18 -7.12
N TYR A 180 5.96 -14.42 -6.04
CA TYR A 180 5.93 -14.89 -4.66
C TYR A 180 4.59 -14.55 -4.03
N VAL A 181 3.88 -15.53 -3.48
CA VAL A 181 2.51 -15.35 -2.97
C VAL A 181 2.40 -15.83 -1.54
N ASP A 182 1.85 -15.00 -0.63
CA ASP A 182 1.42 -15.50 0.68
C ASP A 182 0.16 -16.36 0.52
N THR A 183 0.15 -17.51 1.22
CA THR A 183 -0.87 -18.52 0.96
C THR A 183 -2.15 -18.29 1.73
N VAL A 184 -3.22 -18.58 1.06
CA VAL A 184 -4.60 -18.59 1.57
C VAL A 184 -5.16 -20.02 1.55
N GLY A 185 -4.38 -21.00 2.00
CA GLY A 185 -4.79 -22.40 2.00
C GLY A 185 -3.60 -23.36 1.77
N PRO A 186 -3.85 -24.55 1.23
CA PRO A 186 -2.78 -25.46 0.86
C PRO A 186 -1.91 -24.88 -0.27
N PRO A 187 -0.60 -24.63 -0.03
CA PRO A 187 0.27 -23.95 -0.99
C PRO A 187 0.37 -24.68 -2.32
N GLU A 188 0.46 -26.01 -2.28
CA GLU A 188 0.73 -26.84 -3.44
C GLU A 188 -0.37 -26.75 -4.50
N LYS A 189 -1.65 -26.78 -4.06
CA LYS A 189 -2.79 -26.67 -4.97
C LYS A 189 -2.90 -25.28 -5.59
N TYR A 190 -2.59 -24.26 -4.80
CA TYR A 190 -2.65 -22.89 -5.29
C TYR A 190 -1.48 -22.59 -6.23
N GLN A 191 -0.28 -23.09 -5.90
CA GLN A 191 0.89 -22.97 -6.77
C GLN A 191 0.65 -23.66 -8.13
N ALA A 192 0.11 -24.89 -8.13
CA ALA A 192 -0.22 -25.60 -9.37
C ALA A 192 -1.22 -24.80 -10.23
N LYS A 193 -2.30 -24.28 -9.61
CA LYS A 193 -3.28 -23.43 -10.31
C LYS A 193 -2.64 -22.21 -10.95
N LEU A 194 -1.73 -21.52 -10.24
CA LEU A 194 -1.05 -20.35 -10.77
C LEU A 194 -0.05 -20.72 -11.87
N GLN A 195 0.67 -21.83 -11.72
CA GLN A 195 1.62 -22.32 -12.71
C GLN A 195 0.94 -22.73 -14.02
N ASP A 196 -0.28 -23.29 -13.94
CA ASP A 196 -1.09 -23.63 -15.13
C ASP A 196 -1.51 -22.35 -15.89
N ILE A 197 -1.76 -21.24 -15.17
CA ILE A 197 -2.18 -19.97 -15.77
C ILE A 197 -0.97 -19.18 -16.32
N PHE A 198 0.18 -19.28 -15.66
CA PHE A 198 1.40 -18.56 -15.97
C PHE A 198 2.58 -19.53 -16.15
N PRO A 199 2.63 -20.32 -17.25
CA PRO A 199 3.62 -21.38 -17.42
C PRO A 199 5.06 -20.86 -17.53
N ASP A 200 5.26 -19.65 -18.05
CA ASP A 200 6.57 -19.05 -18.28
C ASP A 200 7.12 -18.30 -17.06
N ILE A 201 6.36 -18.23 -15.96
CA ILE A 201 6.73 -17.49 -14.76
C ILE A 201 7.03 -18.49 -13.65
N LYS A 202 8.13 -18.29 -12.92
CA LYS A 202 8.44 -19.08 -11.73
C LYS A 202 7.53 -18.68 -10.58
N ILE A 203 6.63 -19.57 -10.16
CA ILE A 203 5.67 -19.32 -9.08
C ILE A 203 6.11 -19.99 -7.78
N THR A 204 6.16 -19.23 -6.71
CA THR A 204 6.42 -19.71 -5.35
C THR A 204 5.28 -19.29 -4.43
N VAL A 205 4.56 -20.28 -3.88
CA VAL A 205 3.51 -20.04 -2.88
C VAL A 205 3.99 -20.57 -1.54
N ALA A 206 4.09 -19.71 -0.54
CA ALA A 206 4.60 -20.08 0.77
C ALA A 206 3.72 -19.57 1.90
N LYS A 207 3.73 -20.27 3.04
CA LYS A 207 3.10 -19.78 4.28
C LYS A 207 3.96 -18.70 4.89
N LYS A 208 3.35 -17.59 5.29
CA LYS A 208 4.05 -16.42 5.84
C LYS A 208 5.14 -15.92 4.89
N ALA A 209 4.82 -15.86 3.60
CA ALA A 209 5.74 -15.37 2.59
C ALA A 209 6.15 -13.91 2.85
N ASP A 210 5.32 -13.13 3.52
CA ASP A 210 5.59 -11.77 3.98
C ASP A 210 6.80 -11.66 4.93
N SER A 211 7.11 -12.72 5.68
CA SER A 211 8.30 -12.74 6.56
C SER A 211 9.55 -13.34 5.88
N THR A 212 9.39 -14.01 4.75
CA THR A 212 10.49 -14.67 4.04
C THR A 212 10.99 -13.88 2.85
N PHE A 213 10.06 -13.26 2.11
CA PHE A 213 10.34 -12.53 0.88
C PHE A 213 10.02 -11.03 1.04
N PRO A 214 11.02 -10.14 0.98
CA PRO A 214 10.81 -8.70 1.15
C PRO A 214 9.81 -8.10 0.17
N ILE A 215 9.74 -8.63 -1.05
CA ILE A 215 8.77 -8.17 -2.07
C ILE A 215 7.32 -8.49 -1.66
N VAL A 216 7.07 -9.60 -0.96
CA VAL A 216 5.76 -9.93 -0.40
C VAL A 216 5.44 -9.04 0.79
N SER A 217 6.45 -8.71 1.62
CA SER A 217 6.29 -7.72 2.69
C SER A 217 5.90 -6.34 2.13
N ALA A 218 6.51 -5.89 1.04
CA ALA A 218 6.14 -4.64 0.37
C ALA A 218 4.68 -4.68 -0.12
N ALA A 219 4.24 -5.77 -0.75
CA ALA A 219 2.85 -5.98 -1.15
C ALA A 219 1.89 -5.95 0.06
N SER A 220 2.28 -6.59 1.15
CA SER A 220 1.53 -6.61 2.42
C SER A 220 1.34 -5.20 3.00
N ILE A 221 2.40 -4.39 2.97
CA ILE A 221 2.38 -3.01 3.44
C ILE A 221 1.43 -2.16 2.59
N CYS A 222 1.47 -2.28 1.26
CA CYS A 222 0.51 -1.61 0.36
C CYS A 222 -0.93 -2.00 0.66
N ALA A 223 -1.21 -3.31 0.78
CA ALA A 223 -2.55 -3.79 1.07
C ALA A 223 -3.07 -3.29 2.43
N LYS A 224 -2.22 -3.30 3.47
CA LYS A 224 -2.57 -2.82 4.81
C LYS A 224 -2.76 -1.30 4.85
N ALA A 225 -1.91 -0.53 4.18
CA ALA A 225 -2.03 0.92 4.10
C ALA A 225 -3.33 1.34 3.38
N ALA A 226 -3.68 0.69 2.27
CA ALA A 226 -4.94 0.93 1.58
C ALA A 226 -6.14 0.56 2.44
N SER A 227 -6.09 -0.57 3.15
CA SER A 227 -7.15 -0.99 4.08
C SER A 227 -7.33 0.00 5.23
N ALA A 228 -6.23 0.48 5.85
CA ALA A 228 -6.26 1.48 6.93
C ALA A 228 -6.80 2.83 6.44
N SER A 229 -6.36 3.31 5.28
CA SER A 229 -6.86 4.55 4.66
C SER A 229 -8.37 4.52 4.42
N TYR A 230 -8.93 3.38 4.00
CA TYR A 230 -10.38 3.21 3.85
C TYR A 230 -11.09 3.34 5.20
N LEU A 231 -10.62 2.62 6.23
CA LEU A 231 -11.26 2.61 7.55
C LEU A 231 -11.21 3.99 8.22
N LEU A 232 -10.16 4.76 8.00
CA LEU A 232 -10.02 6.12 8.53
C LEU A 232 -10.92 7.14 7.80
N LYS A 233 -11.04 7.04 6.47
CA LYS A 233 -11.87 7.95 5.66
C LYS A 233 -13.36 7.65 5.79
N ASP A 234 -13.77 6.41 5.92
CA ASP A 234 -15.19 6.01 6.06
C ASP A 234 -15.64 5.88 7.54
N ALA A 235 -15.11 6.74 8.42
CA ALA A 235 -15.57 6.81 9.82
C ALA A 235 -17.05 7.26 9.99
N SER A 236 -17.77 7.50 8.91
CA SER A 236 -19.19 7.88 8.95
C SER A 236 -20.08 6.75 9.49
N TRP A 237 -19.77 5.49 9.23
CA TRP A 237 -20.49 4.33 9.79
C TRP A 237 -20.17 4.09 11.27
N LEU A 238 -18.93 4.40 11.72
CA LEU A 238 -18.55 4.35 13.13
C LEU A 238 -19.37 5.31 13.97
N ARG A 239 -19.67 6.50 13.45
CA ARG A 239 -20.57 7.46 14.10
C ARG A 239 -22.00 6.93 14.22
N LYS A 240 -22.48 6.15 13.25
CA LYS A 240 -23.81 5.50 13.31
C LYS A 240 -23.87 4.40 14.36
N LEU A 241 -22.76 3.76 14.70
CA LEU A 241 -22.67 2.73 15.73
C LEU A 241 -22.33 3.29 17.12
N SER A 242 -22.25 4.62 17.29
CA SER A 242 -21.84 5.28 18.55
C SER A 242 -20.49 4.80 19.10
N ILE A 243 -19.61 4.29 18.26
CA ILE A 243 -18.29 3.80 18.62
C ILE A 243 -17.30 4.96 18.53
N SER A 244 -16.61 5.28 19.63
CA SER A 244 -15.60 6.34 19.66
C SER A 244 -14.34 5.94 18.87
N ARG A 245 -13.58 6.94 18.38
CA ARG A 245 -12.31 6.72 17.65
C ARG A 245 -11.32 5.83 18.41
N SER A 246 -11.24 5.97 19.73
CA SER A 246 -10.41 5.14 20.61
C SER A 246 -10.85 3.66 20.66
N ASN A 247 -12.15 3.40 20.50
CA ASN A 247 -12.68 2.04 20.40
C ASN A 247 -12.52 1.45 18.99
N CYS A 248 -12.41 2.30 17.96
CA CYS A 248 -12.10 1.84 16.60
C CYS A 248 -10.67 1.30 16.49
N GLN A 249 -9.68 1.98 17.08
CA GLN A 249 -8.32 1.45 17.20
C GLN A 249 -8.28 0.13 17.96
N ARG A 250 -9.02 0.01 19.08
CA ARG A 250 -9.16 -1.25 19.80
C ARG A 250 -9.86 -2.35 18.99
N LEU A 251 -10.82 -2.02 18.13
CA LEU A 251 -11.44 -2.99 17.22
C LEU A 251 -10.47 -3.44 16.11
N LEU A 252 -9.56 -2.59 15.66
CA LEU A 252 -8.47 -2.96 14.76
C LEU A 252 -7.42 -3.84 15.45
N GLU A 253 -7.19 -3.65 16.76
CA GLU A 253 -6.34 -4.50 17.59
C GLU A 253 -6.98 -5.85 17.95
N ILE A 254 -8.33 -5.91 18.02
CA ILE A 254 -9.11 -7.13 18.27
C ILE A 254 -9.26 -7.99 16.99
N VAL A 255 -8.91 -7.48 15.81
CA VAL A 255 -8.80 -8.31 14.60
C VAL A 255 -7.69 -9.33 14.84
N PRO A 256 -8.00 -10.64 15.05
CA PRO A 256 -6.99 -11.62 15.38
C PRO A 256 -5.95 -11.66 14.26
N SER A 257 -4.69 -11.50 14.60
CA SER A 257 -3.61 -11.99 13.76
C SER A 257 -3.98 -13.42 13.33
N LYS A 258 -3.73 -13.80 12.11
CA LYS A 258 -4.13 -15.03 11.40
C LYS A 258 -4.01 -16.37 12.18
N HIS A 259 -3.73 -16.38 13.47
CA HIS A 259 -3.61 -17.56 14.34
C HIS A 259 -4.16 -17.24 15.73
N GLY A 260 -5.45 -17.35 15.90
CA GLY A 260 -6.12 -17.30 17.20
C GLY A 260 -7.27 -18.31 17.23
N ASP A 261 -7.12 -19.31 18.07
CA ASP A 261 -8.10 -20.36 18.37
C ASP A 261 -9.52 -19.83 18.57
N PHE A 262 -10.41 -20.20 17.67
CA PHE A 262 -11.84 -20.23 17.94
C PHE A 262 -12.15 -21.46 18.82
N ARG A 263 -11.79 -21.42 20.11
CA ARG A 263 -12.40 -22.27 21.13
C ARG A 263 -12.56 -21.46 22.42
N LYS A 264 -13.79 -21.19 22.73
CA LYS A 264 -14.42 -20.67 23.95
C LYS A 264 -14.98 -19.25 23.80
N ALA A 265 -16.22 -19.21 23.32
CA ALA A 265 -17.34 -18.49 23.93
C ALA A 265 -18.62 -19.14 23.40
#